data_04330276e530241cda7ce97691b0f8a9
#
_entry.id   04330276e530241cda7ce97691b0f8a9
#
_cell.length_a   1.000
_cell.length_b   1.000
_cell.length_c   1.000
_cell.angle_alpha   90.00
_cell.angle_beta   90.00
_cell.angle_gamma   90.00
#
_symmetry.space_group_name_H-M   'P 1'
#
loop_
_entity.id
_entity.type
_entity.pdbx_description
1 polymer ?
#
loop_
_entity_poly.entity_id
_entity_poly.type
_entity_poly.pdbx_seq_one_letter_code
_entity_poly.pdbx_strand_id
1 'polypeptide(L)'
;MIFFVRDEAGNEIAYTRQKMFKLKESIQVFPNRDQNTPVFTIQADRVIDFGATYVIQNASGTVLGKVVHEGVKSLWRTSYQVKDAEGQLLFHIREKNPWVAVLDKMVGEIPYLGWLTGLVFNPTYLITRPDDTVVYRLKKLRALWEGKFSLHKETQAASSDDILILNAVMLFLLMEKNKG
;
A
#
# COMPACT_ATOMS: atom_id res chain seq x y z
N MET A 1 -7.98 11.97 1.50
CA MET A 1 -6.95 11.71 0.48
C MET A 1 -7.56 10.89 -0.63
N ILE A 2 -7.10 11.08 -1.87
CA ILE A 2 -7.68 10.47 -3.07
C ILE A 2 -6.56 9.77 -3.85
N PHE A 3 -6.82 8.56 -4.32
CA PHE A 3 -5.96 7.81 -5.26
C PHE A 3 -6.78 7.32 -6.44
N PHE A 4 -6.14 7.29 -7.59
CA PHE A 4 -6.67 6.69 -8.82
C PHE A 4 -5.78 5.51 -9.20
N VAL A 5 -6.41 4.40 -9.55
CA VAL A 5 -5.73 3.25 -10.15
C VAL A 5 -6.17 3.16 -11.60
N ARG A 6 -5.20 3.06 -12.51
CA ARG A 6 -5.44 2.92 -13.93
C ARG A 6 -4.74 1.68 -14.47
N ASP A 7 -5.35 1.06 -15.46
CA ASP A 7 -4.71 0.01 -16.23
C ASP A 7 -3.64 0.56 -17.20
N GLU A 8 -2.97 -0.31 -17.92
CA GLU A 8 -1.95 0.08 -18.93
C GLU A 8 -2.53 0.89 -20.09
N ALA A 9 -3.82 0.72 -20.39
CA ALA A 9 -4.53 1.50 -21.41
C ALA A 9 -4.97 2.89 -20.90
N GLY A 10 -4.77 3.17 -19.62
CA GLY A 10 -5.13 4.44 -18.98
C GLY A 10 -6.57 4.49 -18.43
N ASN A 11 -7.33 3.39 -18.52
CA ASN A 11 -8.68 3.32 -17.97
C ASN A 11 -8.64 3.31 -16.44
N GLU A 12 -9.53 4.07 -15.80
CA GLU A 12 -9.68 4.08 -14.35
C GLU A 12 -10.37 2.79 -13.90
N ILE A 13 -9.67 1.97 -13.11
CA ILE A 13 -10.16 0.68 -12.60
C ILE A 13 -10.48 0.69 -11.12
N ALA A 14 -9.96 1.67 -10.38
CA ALA A 14 -10.33 1.91 -8.99
C ALA A 14 -10.06 3.36 -8.58
N TYR A 15 -10.89 3.85 -7.69
CA TYR A 15 -10.81 5.15 -7.08
C TYR A 15 -10.97 5.02 -5.57
N THR A 16 -10.12 5.68 -4.80
CA THR A 16 -10.22 5.64 -3.34
C THR A 16 -10.64 6.99 -2.78
N ARG A 17 -11.52 6.93 -1.80
CA ARG A 17 -11.90 8.08 -0.96
C ARG A 17 -11.64 7.72 0.50
N GLN A 18 -10.66 8.37 1.11
CA GLN A 18 -10.39 8.23 2.53
C GLN A 18 -11.25 9.23 3.30
N LYS A 19 -12.11 8.74 4.19
CA LYS A 19 -12.80 9.57 5.19
C LYS A 19 -11.94 9.59 6.45
N MET A 20 -11.41 10.75 6.80
CA MET A 20 -10.69 10.95 8.05
C MET A 20 -11.71 11.09 9.20
N PHE A 21 -11.91 10.03 9.96
CA PHE A 21 -12.61 10.08 11.25
C PHE A 21 -11.58 9.86 12.36
N LYS A 22 -11.64 10.69 13.40
CA LYS A 22 -10.64 10.76 14.49
C LYS A 22 -10.36 9.46 15.27
N LEU A 23 -11.13 8.37 15.07
CA LEU A 23 -11.01 7.13 15.84
C LEU A 23 -11.02 5.84 15.01
N LYS A 24 -11.50 5.85 13.76
CA LYS A 24 -11.47 4.69 12.85
C LYS A 24 -11.30 5.19 11.43
N GLU A 25 -10.12 5.09 10.90
CA GLU A 25 -9.88 5.35 9.48
C GLU A 25 -10.59 4.30 8.63
N SER A 26 -11.45 4.76 7.73
CA SER A 26 -12.11 3.92 6.75
C SER A 26 -11.77 4.42 5.36
N ILE A 27 -11.25 3.53 4.53
CA ILE A 27 -10.96 3.77 3.13
C ILE A 27 -12.05 3.11 2.31
N GLN A 28 -12.73 3.87 1.49
CA GLN A 28 -13.72 3.37 0.55
C GLN A 28 -13.09 3.30 -0.85
N VAL A 29 -13.25 2.17 -1.50
CA VAL A 29 -12.75 1.89 -2.86
C VAL A 29 -13.95 1.79 -3.79
N PHE A 30 -13.94 2.62 -4.83
CA PHE A 30 -15.00 2.69 -5.85
C PHE A 30 -14.44 2.20 -7.19
N PRO A 31 -15.25 1.68 -8.11
CA PRO A 31 -14.79 1.28 -9.45
C PRO A 31 -14.29 2.46 -10.27
N ASN A 32 -14.92 3.62 -10.09
CA ASN A 32 -14.54 4.90 -10.70
C ASN A 32 -15.09 6.07 -9.85
N ARG A 33 -14.74 7.30 -10.23
CA ARG A 33 -15.13 8.52 -9.49
C ARG A 33 -16.62 8.86 -9.56
N ASP A 34 -17.33 8.35 -10.57
CA ASP A 34 -18.74 8.69 -10.82
C ASP A 34 -19.69 7.80 -10.01
N GLN A 35 -19.20 6.72 -9.44
CA GLN A 35 -19.97 5.82 -8.58
C GLN A 35 -19.90 6.23 -7.11
N ASN A 36 -21.05 6.13 -6.43
CA ASN A 36 -21.19 6.46 -5.01
C ASN A 36 -21.26 5.22 -4.11
N THR A 37 -21.33 4.02 -4.68
CA THR A 37 -21.33 2.76 -3.93
C THR A 37 -19.94 2.16 -3.93
N PRO A 38 -19.31 2.00 -2.76
CA PRO A 38 -17.98 1.37 -2.70
C PRO A 38 -18.08 -0.12 -2.99
N VAL A 39 -17.13 -0.63 -3.77
CA VAL A 39 -16.98 -2.08 -4.03
C VAL A 39 -16.16 -2.77 -2.95
N PHE A 40 -15.24 -2.01 -2.30
CA PHE A 40 -14.47 -2.50 -1.16
C PHE A 40 -14.40 -1.43 -0.06
N THR A 41 -14.25 -1.89 1.17
CA THR A 41 -13.99 -1.06 2.33
C THR A 41 -12.80 -1.62 3.10
N ILE A 42 -11.87 -0.75 3.48
CA ILE A 42 -10.71 -1.10 4.30
C ILE A 42 -10.86 -0.35 5.63
N GLN A 43 -10.94 -1.08 6.73
CA GLN A 43 -11.18 -0.51 8.06
C GLN A 43 -10.13 -0.99 9.05
N ALA A 44 -9.67 -0.09 9.94
CA ALA A 44 -8.87 -0.49 11.07
C ALA A 44 -9.70 -1.34 12.03
N ASP A 45 -9.26 -2.57 12.29
CA ASP A 45 -9.87 -3.49 13.27
C ASP A 45 -9.39 -3.13 14.69
N ARG A 46 -8.07 -3.01 14.86
CA ARG A 46 -7.43 -2.62 16.11
C ARG A 46 -6.26 -1.70 15.84
N VAL A 47 -6.17 -0.65 16.62
CA VAL A 47 -4.96 0.16 16.77
C VAL A 47 -4.32 -0.28 18.08
N ILE A 48 -3.28 -1.08 18.01
CA ILE A 48 -2.46 -1.46 19.17
C ILE A 48 -1.18 -0.64 19.06
N ASP A 49 -0.61 -0.22 20.16
CA ASP A 49 0.54 0.71 20.27
C ASP A 49 1.75 0.38 19.37
N PHE A 50 1.84 -0.84 18.86
CA PHE A 50 2.97 -1.33 18.03
C PHE A 50 2.57 -1.96 16.70
N GLY A 51 1.30 -1.86 16.27
CA GLY A 51 0.86 -2.38 14.98
C GLY A 51 -0.62 -2.10 14.74
N ALA A 52 -1.01 -1.96 13.49
CA ALA A 52 -2.41 -1.82 13.10
C ALA A 52 -2.81 -2.98 12.19
N THR A 53 -4.01 -3.52 12.44
CA THR A 53 -4.63 -4.51 11.56
C THR A 53 -5.79 -3.83 10.84
N TYR A 54 -5.82 -3.98 9.53
CA TYR A 54 -6.87 -3.47 8.67
C TYR A 54 -7.61 -4.63 8.01
N VAL A 55 -8.93 -4.61 8.04
CA VAL A 55 -9.80 -5.61 7.43
C VAL A 55 -10.29 -5.08 6.09
N ILE A 56 -10.15 -5.88 5.04
CA ILE A 56 -10.65 -5.60 3.69
C ILE A 56 -11.94 -6.38 3.51
N GLN A 57 -13.03 -5.67 3.18
CA GLN A 57 -14.35 -6.23 2.95
C GLN A 57 -14.88 -5.82 1.58
N ASN A 58 -15.67 -6.69 0.96
CA ASN A 58 -16.43 -6.35 -0.24
C ASN A 58 -17.72 -5.57 0.09
N ALA A 59 -18.49 -5.19 -0.92
CA ALA A 59 -19.73 -4.44 -0.78
C ALA A 59 -20.81 -5.16 0.06
N SER A 60 -20.80 -6.50 0.11
CA SER A 60 -21.70 -7.31 0.94
C SER A 60 -21.23 -7.46 2.39
N GLY A 61 -20.09 -6.90 2.76
CA GLY A 61 -19.49 -7.02 4.10
C GLY A 61 -18.68 -8.31 4.31
N THR A 62 -18.50 -9.13 3.26
CA THR A 62 -17.68 -10.34 3.35
C THR A 62 -16.20 -9.94 3.49
N VAL A 63 -15.52 -10.49 4.48
CA VAL A 63 -14.08 -10.28 4.68
C VAL A 63 -13.31 -11.01 3.58
N LEU A 64 -12.49 -10.28 2.83
CA LEU A 64 -11.59 -10.83 1.81
C LEU A 64 -10.23 -11.15 2.39
N GLY A 65 -9.80 -10.40 3.39
CA GLY A 65 -8.52 -10.59 4.06
C GLY A 65 -8.16 -9.43 4.98
N LYS A 66 -6.95 -9.49 5.52
CA LYS A 66 -6.43 -8.55 6.50
C LYS A 66 -5.04 -8.08 6.10
N VAL A 67 -4.74 -6.83 6.39
CA VAL A 67 -3.39 -6.27 6.26
C VAL A 67 -2.89 -5.90 7.65
N VAL A 68 -1.75 -6.48 8.03
CA VAL A 68 -1.12 -6.22 9.32
C VAL A 68 0.14 -5.41 9.09
N HIS A 69 0.19 -4.23 9.67
CA HIS A 69 1.41 -3.44 9.74
C HIS A 69 2.28 -4.02 10.87
N GLU A 70 3.41 -4.60 10.52
CA GLU A 70 4.39 -5.04 11.50
C GLU A 70 5.09 -3.81 12.07
N GLY A 71 4.58 -3.30 13.19
CA GLY A 71 5.14 -2.13 13.87
C GLY A 71 6.63 -2.27 14.15
N VAL A 72 7.18 -1.41 14.95
CA VAL A 72 8.60 -1.07 15.21
C VAL A 72 9.61 -2.22 15.44
N LYS A 73 9.32 -3.47 15.10
CA LYS A 73 10.31 -4.56 15.13
C LYS A 73 11.49 -4.33 14.18
N SER A 74 11.35 -3.36 13.28
CA SER A 74 12.45 -2.91 12.45
C SER A 74 12.35 -1.39 12.26
N LEU A 75 13.11 -0.63 13.01
CA LEU A 75 13.35 0.81 12.80
C LEU A 75 13.80 1.14 11.35
N TRP A 76 14.09 0.12 10.54
CA TRP A 76 14.76 0.19 9.26
C TRP A 76 13.94 -0.34 8.07
N ARG A 77 12.79 -1.03 8.30
CA ARG A 77 12.01 -1.63 7.20
C ARG A 77 10.52 -1.49 7.44
N THR A 78 9.83 -0.83 6.54
CA THR A 78 8.39 -0.90 6.44
C THR A 78 8.00 -2.28 5.91
N SER A 79 7.31 -3.09 6.72
CA SER A 79 6.83 -4.42 6.37
C SER A 79 5.35 -4.55 6.69
N TYR A 80 4.60 -5.09 5.73
CA TYR A 80 3.19 -5.41 5.90
C TYR A 80 2.97 -6.88 5.53
N GLN A 81 2.13 -7.55 6.31
CA GLN A 81 1.62 -8.88 6.01
C GLN A 81 0.21 -8.76 5.43
N VAL A 82 -0.04 -9.48 4.35
CA VAL A 82 -1.37 -9.67 3.77
C VAL A 82 -1.81 -11.07 4.08
N LYS A 83 -2.95 -11.20 4.76
CA LYS A 83 -3.53 -12.45 5.22
C LYS A 83 -4.91 -12.66 4.61
N ASP A 84 -5.34 -13.92 4.50
CA ASP A 84 -6.73 -14.24 4.15
C ASP A 84 -7.72 -13.89 5.29
N ALA A 85 -8.98 -14.23 5.10
CA ALA A 85 -10.04 -14.02 6.09
C ALA A 85 -9.79 -14.81 7.38
N GLU A 86 -9.23 -16.01 7.27
CA GLU A 86 -8.91 -16.96 8.35
C GLU A 86 -7.64 -16.53 9.11
N GLY A 87 -6.84 -15.63 8.55
CA GLY A 87 -5.61 -15.11 9.15
C GLY A 87 -4.34 -15.82 8.69
N GLN A 88 -4.44 -16.70 7.69
CA GLN A 88 -3.27 -17.33 7.07
C GLN A 88 -2.48 -16.29 6.26
N LEU A 89 -1.17 -16.32 6.37
CA LEU A 89 -0.29 -15.42 5.64
C LEU A 89 -0.25 -15.79 4.15
N LEU A 90 -0.61 -14.85 3.29
CA LEU A 90 -0.58 -15.00 1.84
C LEU A 90 0.61 -14.25 1.20
N PHE A 91 0.84 -13.00 1.64
CA PHE A 91 1.88 -12.16 1.04
C PHE A 91 2.57 -11.27 2.07
N HIS A 92 3.80 -10.89 1.75
CA HIS A 92 4.53 -9.80 2.38
C HIS A 92 4.67 -8.62 1.41
N ILE A 93 4.50 -7.39 1.90
CA ILE A 93 4.87 -6.17 1.19
C ILE A 93 6.08 -5.59 1.91
N ARG A 94 7.22 -5.51 1.23
CA ARG A 94 8.48 -5.03 1.83
C ARG A 94 9.32 -4.24 0.84
N GLU A 95 10.10 -3.31 1.33
CA GLU A 95 11.04 -2.57 0.52
C GLU A 95 12.17 -3.48 0.02
N LYS A 96 12.49 -3.39 -1.28
CA LYS A 96 13.54 -4.20 -1.92
C LYS A 96 14.92 -3.89 -1.34
N ASN A 97 15.21 -2.59 -1.12
CA ASN A 97 16.51 -2.14 -0.60
C ASN A 97 16.30 -1.13 0.54
N PRO A 98 16.38 -1.57 1.80
CA PRO A 98 16.18 -0.69 2.96
C PRO A 98 17.25 0.39 3.11
N TRP A 99 18.43 0.21 2.51
CA TRP A 99 19.50 1.21 2.55
C TRP A 99 19.14 2.50 1.80
N VAL A 100 18.24 2.43 0.83
CA VAL A 100 17.73 3.63 0.13
C VAL A 100 17.05 4.57 1.10
N ALA A 101 16.17 4.05 1.99
CA ALA A 101 15.47 4.86 2.98
C ALA A 101 16.44 5.45 4.05
N VAL A 102 17.51 4.72 4.39
CA VAL A 102 18.55 5.20 5.33
C VAL A 102 19.35 6.33 4.71
N LEU A 103 19.79 6.17 3.47
CA LEU A 103 20.53 7.20 2.74
C LEU A 103 19.67 8.45 2.51
N ASP A 104 18.39 8.29 2.20
CA ASP A 104 17.43 9.38 2.01
C ASP A 104 17.32 10.24 3.29
N LYS A 105 17.20 9.60 4.45
CA LYS A 105 17.18 10.29 5.75
C LYS A 105 18.51 10.99 6.06
N MET A 106 19.64 10.30 5.82
CA MET A 106 20.97 10.90 6.10
C MET A 106 21.27 12.11 5.20
N VAL A 107 20.89 12.03 3.92
CA VAL A 107 21.08 13.14 2.96
C VAL A 107 20.06 14.25 3.18
N GLY A 108 18.83 13.93 3.61
CA GLY A 108 17.78 14.90 3.91
C GLY A 108 18.11 15.83 5.08
N GLU A 109 18.98 15.40 5.99
CA GLU A 109 19.47 16.22 7.11
C GLU A 109 20.59 17.22 6.70
N ILE A 110 21.13 17.10 5.48
CA ILE A 110 22.17 18.03 4.99
C ILE A 110 21.46 19.27 4.42
N PRO A 111 21.70 20.47 4.99
CA PRO A 111 21.16 21.72 4.45
C PRO A 111 21.55 21.85 2.97
N TYR A 112 20.59 22.22 2.11
CA TYR A 112 20.74 22.41 0.66
C TYR A 112 20.69 21.14 -0.21
N LEU A 113 20.66 19.91 0.33
CA LEU A 113 20.56 18.69 -0.46
C LEU A 113 19.19 18.01 -0.33
N GLY A 114 18.34 18.39 0.63
CA GLY A 114 17.04 17.78 0.89
C GLY A 114 16.06 17.79 -0.30
N TRP A 115 16.18 18.79 -1.22
CA TRP A 115 15.34 18.83 -2.42
C TRP A 115 15.76 17.80 -3.50
N LEU A 116 17.02 17.32 -3.46
CA LEU A 116 17.53 16.30 -4.39
C LEU A 116 17.08 14.88 -4.01
N THR A 117 16.77 14.63 -2.73
CA THR A 117 16.45 13.28 -2.24
C THR A 117 15.21 12.69 -2.92
N GLY A 118 14.15 13.48 -3.07
CA GLY A 118 12.92 13.08 -3.77
C GLY A 118 13.10 12.79 -5.27
N LEU A 119 14.18 13.29 -5.88
CA LEU A 119 14.49 13.07 -7.30
C LEU A 119 15.40 11.86 -7.53
N VAL A 120 16.22 11.51 -6.54
CA VAL A 120 17.26 10.47 -6.68
C VAL A 120 16.78 9.10 -6.19
N PHE A 121 15.98 9.06 -5.12
CA PHE A 121 15.59 7.81 -4.48
C PHE A 121 14.15 7.43 -4.82
N ASN A 122 13.98 6.46 -5.74
CA ASN A 122 12.69 5.87 -6.07
C ASN A 122 12.58 4.48 -5.42
N PRO A 123 11.95 4.36 -4.25
CA PRO A 123 11.83 3.08 -3.58
C PRO A 123 11.07 2.07 -4.45
N THR A 124 11.51 0.83 -4.39
CA THR A 124 10.85 -0.32 -5.01
C THR A 124 10.42 -1.25 -3.90
N TYR A 125 9.15 -1.64 -3.91
CA TYR A 125 8.59 -2.60 -2.97
C TYR A 125 8.28 -3.89 -3.69
N LEU A 126 8.51 -5.01 -3.02
CA LEU A 126 8.21 -6.34 -3.51
C LEU A 126 7.02 -6.89 -2.74
N ILE A 127 6.08 -7.47 -3.46
CA ILE A 127 5.00 -8.27 -2.91
C ILE A 127 5.38 -9.73 -3.16
N THR A 128 5.66 -10.46 -2.09
CA THR A 128 6.18 -11.83 -2.16
C THR A 128 5.25 -12.80 -1.43
N ARG A 129 5.22 -14.04 -1.89
CA ARG A 129 4.65 -15.16 -1.12
C ARG A 129 5.54 -15.50 0.09
N PRO A 130 5.07 -16.35 1.02
CA PRO A 130 5.87 -16.81 2.15
C PRO A 130 7.17 -17.55 1.75
N ASP A 131 7.22 -18.13 0.55
CA ASP A 131 8.38 -18.79 -0.05
C ASP A 131 9.34 -17.83 -0.78
N ASP A 132 9.17 -16.52 -0.58
CA ASP A 132 9.92 -15.44 -1.23
C ASP A 132 9.70 -15.28 -2.74
N THR A 133 8.77 -16.04 -3.35
CA THR A 133 8.38 -15.83 -4.76
C THR A 133 7.80 -14.43 -4.95
N VAL A 134 8.40 -13.63 -5.82
CA VAL A 134 7.91 -12.29 -6.16
C VAL A 134 6.69 -12.40 -7.04
N VAL A 135 5.55 -11.91 -6.58
CA VAL A 135 4.29 -11.90 -7.33
C VAL A 135 4.04 -10.54 -8.00
N TYR A 136 4.34 -9.46 -7.27
CA TYR A 136 4.23 -8.10 -7.79
C TYR A 136 5.43 -7.25 -7.39
N ARG A 137 5.68 -6.24 -8.22
CA ARG A 137 6.66 -5.18 -7.97
C ARG A 137 5.99 -3.83 -8.05
N LEU A 138 6.08 -3.07 -6.97
CA LEU A 138 5.59 -1.70 -6.86
C LEU A 138 6.78 -0.73 -6.93
N LYS A 139 6.80 0.15 -7.94
CA LYS A 139 7.83 1.17 -8.12
C LYS A 139 7.24 2.56 -7.98
N LYS A 140 7.89 3.42 -7.20
CA LYS A 140 7.63 4.86 -7.25
C LYS A 140 8.19 5.41 -8.56
N LEU A 141 7.36 6.14 -9.31
CA LEU A 141 7.78 6.82 -10.53
C LEU A 141 8.21 8.25 -10.21
N ARG A 142 9.14 8.77 -11.02
CA ARG A 142 9.52 10.18 -10.92
C ARG A 142 8.33 11.05 -11.33
N ALA A 143 7.88 11.93 -10.45
CA ALA A 143 6.84 12.91 -10.73
C ALA A 143 7.13 14.18 -9.93
N LEU A 144 6.94 15.34 -10.55
CA LEU A 144 7.30 16.62 -9.96
C LEU A 144 6.33 17.06 -8.83
N TRP A 145 5.05 16.68 -8.92
CA TRP A 145 4.01 17.19 -8.02
C TRP A 145 3.10 16.10 -7.42
N GLU A 146 3.01 14.94 -8.07
CA GLU A 146 2.13 13.85 -7.66
C GLU A 146 2.92 12.58 -7.39
N GLY A 147 2.57 11.86 -6.32
CA GLY A 147 3.10 10.53 -6.08
C GLY A 147 2.52 9.54 -7.09
N LYS A 148 3.30 9.16 -8.10
CA LYS A 148 2.94 8.13 -9.08
C LYS A 148 3.65 6.82 -8.75
N PHE A 149 2.91 5.72 -8.86
CA PHE A 149 3.44 4.38 -8.64
C PHE A 149 3.01 3.48 -9.80
N SER A 150 3.84 2.51 -10.14
CA SER A 150 3.50 1.42 -11.05
C SER A 150 3.53 0.10 -10.31
N LEU A 151 2.50 -0.71 -10.51
CA LEU A 151 2.38 -2.06 -9.97
C LEU A 151 2.47 -3.05 -11.13
N HIS A 152 3.55 -3.84 -11.17
CA HIS A 152 3.78 -4.84 -12.20
C HIS A 152 3.57 -6.24 -11.64
N LYS A 153 2.80 -7.06 -12.34
CA LYS A 153 2.62 -8.47 -12.03
C LYS A 153 3.80 -9.25 -12.61
N GLU A 154 4.55 -9.94 -11.76
CA GLU A 154 5.74 -10.71 -12.14
C GLU A 154 5.41 -12.20 -12.32
N THR A 155 4.42 -12.71 -11.57
CA THR A 155 4.05 -14.12 -11.58
C THR A 155 2.54 -14.26 -11.58
N GLN A 156 2.01 -15.32 -12.18
CA GLN A 156 0.57 -15.60 -12.17
C GLN A 156 0.05 -15.77 -10.75
N ALA A 157 -1.05 -15.11 -10.46
CA ALA A 157 -1.79 -15.20 -9.20
C ALA A 157 -3.28 -15.35 -9.51
N ALA A 158 -4.04 -15.93 -8.59
CA ALA A 158 -5.48 -16.04 -8.72
C ALA A 158 -6.13 -14.64 -8.73
N SER A 159 -7.27 -14.50 -9.39
CA SER A 159 -7.97 -13.21 -9.47
C SER A 159 -8.38 -12.67 -8.09
N SER A 160 -8.69 -13.55 -7.13
CA SER A 160 -8.94 -13.18 -5.73
C SER A 160 -7.72 -12.56 -5.06
N ASP A 161 -6.53 -13.11 -5.33
CA ASP A 161 -5.25 -12.60 -4.83
C ASP A 161 -4.96 -11.22 -5.42
N ASP A 162 -5.24 -11.03 -6.72
CA ASP A 162 -5.04 -9.75 -7.41
C ASP A 162 -5.88 -8.64 -6.76
N ILE A 163 -7.15 -8.91 -6.46
CA ILE A 163 -8.05 -7.97 -5.78
C ILE A 163 -7.53 -7.65 -4.37
N LEU A 164 -7.14 -8.66 -3.62
CA LEU A 164 -6.63 -8.49 -2.26
C LEU A 164 -5.33 -7.69 -2.25
N ILE A 165 -4.39 -8.02 -3.14
CA ILE A 165 -3.11 -7.31 -3.29
C ILE A 165 -3.34 -5.85 -3.69
N LEU A 166 -4.24 -5.57 -4.65
CA LEU A 166 -4.53 -4.20 -5.08
C LEU A 166 -5.03 -3.34 -3.90
N ASN A 167 -5.98 -3.87 -3.11
CA ASN A 167 -6.50 -3.19 -1.92
C ASN A 167 -5.40 -3.00 -0.85
N ALA A 168 -4.55 -4.00 -0.63
CA ALA A 168 -3.43 -3.92 0.31
C ALA A 168 -2.40 -2.87 -0.13
N VAL A 169 -2.08 -2.78 -1.42
CA VAL A 169 -1.17 -1.77 -1.98
C VAL A 169 -1.78 -0.36 -1.86
N MET A 170 -3.07 -0.20 -2.12
CA MET A 170 -3.74 1.10 -1.90
C MET A 170 -3.66 1.55 -0.45
N LEU A 171 -3.92 0.65 0.51
CA LEU A 171 -3.75 0.93 1.93
C LEU A 171 -2.29 1.30 2.25
N PHE A 172 -1.34 0.49 1.79
CA PHE A 172 0.10 0.72 1.98
C PHE A 172 0.51 2.13 1.52
N LEU A 173 0.12 2.53 0.31
CA LEU A 173 0.45 3.85 -0.26
C LEU A 173 -0.18 5.00 0.54
N LEU A 174 -1.41 4.81 1.06
CA LEU A 174 -2.07 5.78 1.92
C LEU A 174 -1.32 5.95 3.25
N MET A 175 -0.89 4.84 3.85
CA MET A 175 -0.13 4.84 5.11
C MET A 175 1.25 5.47 4.95
N GLU A 176 1.97 5.14 3.87
CA GLU A 176 3.29 5.71 3.60
C GLU A 176 3.23 7.23 3.36
N LYS A 177 2.21 7.71 2.66
CA LYS A 177 2.02 9.15 2.42
C LYS A 177 1.70 9.92 3.71
N ASN A 178 1.07 9.29 4.70
CA ASN A 178 0.75 9.93 5.99
C ASN A 178 1.95 10.01 6.96
N LYS A 179 3.07 9.35 6.63
CA LYS A 179 4.31 9.37 7.45
C LYS A 179 5.25 10.53 7.09
N GLY A 180 5.08 11.16 5.94
CA GLY A 180 5.84 12.32 5.47
C GLY A 180 4.99 13.56 5.47
#